data_3aa61b518c6ec742307874d39429bb1e
#
_entry.id   3aa61b518c6ec742307874d39429bb1e
#
_cell.length_a   1.000
_cell.length_b   1.000
_cell.length_c   1.000
_cell.angle_alpha   90.00
_cell.angle_beta   90.00
_cell.angle_gamma   90.00
#
_symmetry.space_group_name_H-M   'P 1'
#
loop_
_entity.id
_entity.type
_entity.pdbx_description
1 polymer ?
#
loop_
_entity_poly.entity_id
_entity_poly.type
_entity_poly.pdbx_seq_one_letter_code
_entity_poly.pdbx_strand_id
1 'polypeptide(L)'
;MVRWQSAMCCGGDHKITEDYYNDKEKALHMELQKGRPQDTTGRLAKEIRTYDLLDQLGISYERIDHAPAMTMEDCQEIDEALQATVCKNLFLCNRQETAFYLLMISDTKTFHTKDLSAQIGSARLSFAKPEYMEKFLDITPGSVSVMGLMNDTEDQVQLLIDEDVLSGEMIGCHPCINTSSIRFKTSDLIEKILPAMHHSFIKVKL
;
A
#
# COMPACT_ATOMS: atom_id res chain seq x y z
N MET A 1 -5.50 21.62 -10.02
CA MET A 1 -6.00 21.31 -8.66
C MET A 1 -6.95 20.13 -8.81
N VAL A 2 -6.45 18.89 -8.71
CA VAL A 2 -7.28 17.69 -8.83
C VAL A 2 -7.69 17.34 -7.40
N ARG A 3 -8.95 17.59 -7.08
CA ARG A 3 -9.58 17.16 -5.83
C ARG A 3 -9.55 15.64 -5.78
N TRP A 4 -9.06 15.09 -4.69
CA TRP A 4 -9.25 13.70 -4.31
C TRP A 4 -10.75 13.42 -4.21
N GLN A 5 -11.32 12.83 -5.24
CA GLN A 5 -12.57 12.12 -5.10
C GLN A 5 -12.21 10.66 -4.87
N SER A 6 -12.27 10.27 -3.59
CA SER A 6 -12.46 8.87 -3.25
C SER A 6 -13.63 8.36 -4.09
N ALA A 7 -13.43 7.24 -4.79
CA ALA A 7 -14.53 6.54 -5.44
C ALA A 7 -15.51 6.09 -4.34
N MET A 8 -16.42 6.97 -3.97
CA MET A 8 -17.59 6.63 -3.15
C MET A 8 -18.51 5.83 -4.05
N CYS A 9 -18.66 4.57 -3.77
CA CYS A 9 -19.73 3.74 -4.28
C CYS A 9 -21.07 4.34 -3.86
N CYS A 10 -21.95 4.44 -4.83
CA CYS A 10 -23.30 4.97 -4.74
C CYS A 10 -24.17 4.23 -3.72
N GLY A 11 -24.92 5.03 -2.97
CA GLY A 11 -26.34 4.83 -2.68
C GLY A 11 -26.72 3.66 -1.79
N GLY A 12 -26.99 3.97 -0.54
CA GLY A 12 -27.81 3.22 0.38
C GLY A 12 -27.90 3.95 1.69
N ASP A 13 -29.08 4.56 1.96
CA ASP A 13 -29.45 5.11 3.27
C ASP A 13 -29.33 3.99 4.31
N HIS A 14 -28.20 3.85 4.96
CA HIS A 14 -28.07 3.12 6.20
C HIS A 14 -27.87 4.08 7.35
N LYS A 15 -28.87 4.06 8.25
CA LYS A 15 -28.76 4.63 9.60
C LYS A 15 -27.38 4.27 10.16
N ILE A 16 -26.55 5.27 10.34
CA ILE A 16 -25.32 5.18 11.12
C ILE A 16 -25.80 4.91 12.55
N THR A 17 -25.74 3.65 12.95
CA THR A 17 -26.13 3.22 14.30
C THR A 17 -25.04 3.61 15.29
N GLU A 18 -25.42 3.78 16.57
CA GLU A 18 -24.51 4.06 17.69
C GLU A 18 -23.32 3.08 17.80
N ASP A 19 -23.39 1.93 17.15
CA ASP A 19 -22.29 0.96 17.06
C ASP A 19 -21.06 1.51 16.33
N TYR A 20 -21.23 2.45 15.40
CA TYR A 20 -20.10 3.11 14.72
C TYR A 20 -19.29 4.03 15.63
N TYR A 21 -19.93 4.63 16.64
CA TYR A 21 -19.23 5.47 17.64
C TYR A 21 -18.57 4.62 18.75
N ASN A 22 -19.12 3.46 19.06
CA ASN A 22 -18.50 2.52 20.00
C ASN A 22 -17.26 1.82 19.43
N ASP A 23 -17.14 1.69 18.09
CA ASP A 23 -15.90 1.21 17.47
C ASP A 23 -14.75 2.23 17.53
N LYS A 24 -15.03 3.53 17.65
CA LYS A 24 -13.99 4.54 17.92
C LYS A 24 -13.37 4.40 19.31
N GLU A 25 -14.10 3.92 20.29
CA GLU A 25 -13.51 3.60 21.62
C GLU A 25 -12.68 2.31 21.62
N LYS A 26 -12.88 1.41 20.64
CA LYS A 26 -12.02 0.23 20.42
C LYS A 26 -10.79 0.52 19.58
N ALA A 27 -10.69 1.68 18.92
CA ALA A 27 -9.49 2.17 18.25
C ALA A 27 -8.36 2.56 19.22
N LEU A 28 -8.57 2.35 20.51
CA LEU A 28 -7.67 2.75 21.57
C LEU A 28 -6.62 1.69 21.83
N HIS A 29 -5.47 1.91 21.35
CA HIS A 29 -4.15 1.27 21.42
C HIS A 29 -3.81 0.45 20.18
N MET A 30 -3.45 1.17 19.12
CA MET A 30 -2.64 0.58 18.06
C MET A 30 -1.27 0.25 18.65
N GLU A 31 -1.14 -0.95 19.18
CA GLU A 31 0.10 -1.43 19.74
C GLU A 31 1.00 -1.98 18.66
N LEU A 32 2.22 -1.45 18.57
CA LEU A 32 3.22 -1.93 17.65
C LEU A 32 3.72 -3.31 18.10
N GLN A 33 3.41 -4.34 17.34
CA GLN A 33 3.73 -5.73 17.61
C GLN A 33 4.84 -6.24 16.69
N LYS A 34 5.74 -7.05 17.22
CA LYS A 34 6.84 -7.64 16.43
C LYS A 34 6.37 -8.86 15.66
N GLY A 35 6.66 -8.86 14.35
CA GLY A 35 6.44 -10.00 13.48
C GLY A 35 4.96 -10.32 13.22
N ARG A 36 4.72 -11.54 12.77
CA ARG A 36 3.38 -12.04 12.44
C ARG A 36 2.50 -12.23 13.69
N PRO A 37 1.17 -12.16 13.55
CA PRO A 37 0.27 -12.48 14.65
C PRO A 37 0.41 -13.95 15.05
N GLN A 38 0.33 -14.22 16.35
CA GLN A 38 0.35 -15.61 16.85
C GLN A 38 -0.90 -16.37 16.45
N ASP A 39 -2.06 -15.70 16.46
CA ASP A 39 -3.32 -16.24 15.96
C ASP A 39 -3.62 -15.67 14.58
N THR A 40 -3.74 -16.54 13.60
CA THR A 40 -4.06 -16.20 12.21
C THR A 40 -5.51 -16.51 11.84
N THR A 41 -6.33 -16.94 12.81
CA THR A 41 -7.75 -17.25 12.59
C THR A 41 -8.48 -16.02 12.04
N GLY A 42 -9.20 -16.20 10.94
CA GLY A 42 -9.95 -15.13 10.28
C GLY A 42 -9.13 -14.17 9.42
N ARG A 43 -7.80 -14.31 9.35
CA ARG A 43 -6.95 -13.48 8.47
C ARG A 43 -7.02 -13.96 7.03
N LEU A 44 -6.93 -13.01 6.08
CA LEU A 44 -6.98 -13.32 4.67
C LEU A 44 -5.69 -14.00 4.19
N ALA A 45 -5.81 -14.92 3.23
CA ALA A 45 -4.67 -15.66 2.68
C ALA A 45 -3.57 -14.73 2.11
N LYS A 46 -3.94 -13.61 1.48
CA LYS A 46 -3.00 -12.62 0.94
C LYS A 46 -2.18 -11.91 2.03
N GLU A 47 -2.78 -11.66 3.19
CA GLU A 47 -2.08 -11.14 4.36
C GLU A 47 -1.08 -12.17 4.91
N ILE A 48 -1.50 -13.41 5.06
CA ILE A 48 -0.64 -14.50 5.54
C ILE A 48 0.56 -14.71 4.59
N ARG A 49 0.33 -14.70 3.27
CA ARG A 49 1.44 -14.80 2.28
C ARG A 49 2.47 -13.67 2.44
N THR A 50 2.02 -12.46 2.80
CA THR A 50 2.95 -11.37 3.10
C THR A 50 3.86 -11.71 4.27
N TYR A 51 3.30 -12.20 5.37
CA TYR A 51 4.08 -12.61 6.54
C TYR A 51 5.01 -13.81 6.22
N ASP A 52 4.52 -14.78 5.47
CA ASP A 52 5.31 -15.94 5.05
C ASP A 52 6.54 -15.52 4.24
N LEU A 53 6.39 -14.57 3.31
CA LEU A 53 7.50 -14.02 2.54
C LEU A 53 8.52 -13.31 3.45
N LEU A 54 8.06 -12.44 4.34
CA LEU A 54 8.94 -11.70 5.24
C LEU A 54 9.71 -12.64 6.19
N ASP A 55 9.02 -13.62 6.75
CA ASP A 55 9.62 -14.62 7.65
C ASP A 55 10.62 -15.50 6.90
N GLN A 56 10.31 -15.95 5.68
CA GLN A 56 11.20 -16.73 4.82
C GLN A 56 12.50 -15.98 4.49
N LEU A 57 12.41 -14.67 4.28
CA LEU A 57 13.55 -13.82 3.99
C LEU A 57 14.32 -13.36 5.26
N GLY A 58 13.85 -13.73 6.45
CA GLY A 58 14.43 -13.31 7.71
C GLY A 58 14.34 -11.80 7.93
N ILE A 59 13.29 -11.14 7.41
CA ILE A 59 13.06 -9.71 7.59
C ILE A 59 12.50 -9.46 8.99
N SER A 60 13.13 -8.54 9.70
CA SER A 60 12.56 -8.02 10.96
C SER A 60 11.53 -6.95 10.64
N TYR A 61 10.31 -7.15 11.05
CA TYR A 61 9.21 -6.19 10.85
C TYR A 61 8.36 -6.05 12.08
N GLU A 62 7.63 -4.95 12.14
CA GLU A 62 6.65 -4.67 13.19
C GLU A 62 5.30 -4.41 12.51
N ARG A 63 4.24 -4.67 13.23
CA ARG A 63 2.87 -4.65 12.73
C ARG A 63 1.95 -3.92 13.68
N ILE A 64 0.95 -3.26 13.11
CA ILE A 64 -0.20 -2.70 13.82
C ILE A 64 -1.47 -3.26 13.16
N ASP A 65 -2.39 -3.79 13.96
CA ASP A 65 -3.75 -4.06 13.52
C ASP A 65 -4.63 -2.85 13.83
N HIS A 66 -5.49 -2.48 12.90
CA HIS A 66 -6.36 -1.31 13.00
C HIS A 66 -7.70 -1.54 12.28
N ALA A 67 -8.70 -0.73 12.57
CA ALA A 67 -9.91 -0.68 11.76
C ALA A 67 -9.58 -0.24 10.33
N PRO A 68 -10.43 -0.57 9.32
CA PRO A 68 -10.20 -0.08 7.97
C PRO A 68 -10.06 1.45 7.95
N ALA A 69 -8.91 1.94 7.47
CA ALA A 69 -8.67 3.38 7.32
C ALA A 69 -9.57 3.92 6.20
N MET A 70 -10.54 4.74 6.57
CA MET A 70 -11.54 5.30 5.66
C MET A 70 -11.35 6.81 5.45
N THR A 71 -10.65 7.48 6.36
CA THR A 71 -10.41 8.92 6.34
C THR A 71 -8.91 9.24 6.33
N MET A 72 -8.58 10.49 6.04
CA MET A 72 -7.18 10.96 6.12
C MET A 72 -6.69 11.00 7.57
N GLU A 73 -7.59 11.29 8.50
CA GLU A 73 -7.31 11.26 9.94
C GLU A 73 -6.96 9.85 10.40
N ASP A 74 -7.71 8.82 9.97
CA ASP A 74 -7.39 7.41 10.29
C ASP A 74 -6.00 7.03 9.78
N CYS A 75 -5.66 7.45 8.55
CA CYS A 75 -4.31 7.22 7.99
C CYS A 75 -3.23 7.89 8.85
N GLN A 76 -3.43 9.14 9.25
CA GLN A 76 -2.44 9.88 10.02
C GLN A 76 -2.19 9.24 11.39
N GLU A 77 -3.23 8.75 12.08
CA GLU A 77 -3.10 8.04 13.34
C GLU A 77 -2.29 6.75 13.20
N ILE A 78 -2.51 6.00 12.11
CA ILE A 78 -1.76 4.78 11.78
C ILE A 78 -0.29 5.12 11.51
N ASP A 79 -0.02 6.18 10.75
CA ASP A 79 1.31 6.65 10.38
C ASP A 79 2.13 7.03 11.60
N GLU A 80 1.52 7.79 12.52
CA GLU A 80 2.15 8.19 13.78
C GLU A 80 2.47 6.97 14.66
N ALA A 81 1.54 6.01 14.75
CA ALA A 81 1.74 4.79 15.54
C ALA A 81 2.80 3.88 14.90
N LEU A 82 2.84 3.80 13.57
CA LEU A 82 3.80 2.99 12.84
C LEU A 82 5.22 3.56 12.86
N GLN A 83 5.38 4.87 13.08
CA GLN A 83 6.69 5.56 13.11
C GLN A 83 7.57 5.22 11.90
N ALA A 84 6.99 5.22 10.72
CA ALA A 84 7.67 4.90 9.46
C ALA A 84 7.31 5.94 8.40
N THR A 85 8.12 6.05 7.35
CA THR A 85 7.75 6.81 6.16
C THR A 85 6.58 6.10 5.48
N VAL A 86 5.38 6.64 5.64
CA VAL A 86 4.22 6.09 4.98
C VAL A 86 4.20 6.56 3.53
N CYS A 87 3.97 5.60 2.68
CA CYS A 87 3.94 5.81 1.25
C CYS A 87 2.51 5.71 0.73
N LYS A 88 2.09 6.70 -0.05
CA LYS A 88 0.96 6.48 -0.95
C LYS A 88 1.39 5.51 -2.03
N ASN A 89 0.66 4.42 -2.14
CA ASN A 89 0.83 3.45 -3.21
C ASN A 89 -0.26 3.69 -4.26
N LEU A 90 0.14 4.08 -5.47
CA LEU A 90 -0.78 4.44 -6.55
C LEU A 90 -0.64 3.45 -7.69
N PHE A 91 -1.73 2.75 -8.03
CA PHE A 91 -1.73 1.83 -9.14
C PHE A 91 -2.21 2.52 -10.40
N LEU A 92 -1.34 2.60 -11.39
CA LEU A 92 -1.50 3.41 -12.59
C LEU A 92 -1.41 2.56 -13.85
N CYS A 93 -1.99 3.05 -14.95
CA CYS A 93 -1.83 2.46 -16.26
C CYS A 93 -1.70 3.56 -17.34
N ASN A 94 -1.17 3.18 -18.50
CA ASN A 94 -1.22 4.03 -19.69
C ASN A 94 -2.65 4.07 -20.25
N ARG A 95 -2.91 5.00 -21.18
CA ARG A 95 -4.23 5.19 -21.79
C ARG A 95 -4.80 3.93 -22.46
N GLN A 96 -3.93 3.08 -22.99
CA GLN A 96 -4.31 1.85 -23.69
C GLN A 96 -4.52 0.66 -22.74
N GLU A 97 -4.26 0.84 -21.44
CA GLU A 97 -4.33 -0.23 -20.45
C GLU A 97 -3.43 -1.45 -20.80
N THR A 98 -2.27 -1.17 -21.37
CA THR A 98 -1.27 -2.18 -21.80
C THR A 98 0.03 -2.14 -21.01
N ALA A 99 0.23 -1.11 -20.20
CA ALA A 99 1.38 -0.96 -19.30
C ALA A 99 0.88 -0.49 -17.93
N PHE A 100 1.33 -1.17 -16.88
CA PHE A 100 0.88 -0.95 -15.50
C PHE A 100 2.06 -0.55 -14.63
N TYR A 101 1.79 0.32 -13.67
CA TYR A 101 2.81 0.88 -12.80
C TYR A 101 2.29 0.93 -11.37
N LEU A 102 3.11 0.54 -10.43
CA LEU A 102 2.89 0.78 -9.00
C LEU A 102 3.83 1.89 -8.57
N LEU A 103 3.29 3.05 -8.20
CA LEU A 103 4.07 4.19 -7.72
C LEU A 103 4.03 4.25 -6.20
N MET A 104 5.20 4.25 -5.56
CA MET A 104 5.39 4.60 -4.16
C MET A 104 5.86 6.05 -4.06
N ILE A 105 5.09 6.89 -3.39
CA ILE A 105 5.36 8.33 -3.22
C ILE A 105 5.09 8.74 -1.77
N SER A 106 5.84 9.72 -1.25
CA SER A 106 5.57 10.28 0.08
C SER A 106 4.14 10.81 0.18
N ASP A 107 3.51 10.59 1.33
CA ASP A 107 2.15 11.08 1.65
C ASP A 107 2.03 12.60 1.55
N THR A 108 3.11 13.33 1.83
CA THR A 108 3.18 14.80 1.80
C THR A 108 3.27 15.39 0.40
N LYS A 109 3.65 14.58 -0.60
CA LYS A 109 3.84 15.06 -1.98
C LYS A 109 2.55 15.13 -2.77
N THR A 110 2.45 16.15 -3.62
CA THR A 110 1.40 16.25 -4.65
C THR A 110 1.84 15.53 -5.90
N PHE A 111 0.99 14.65 -6.42
CA PHE A 111 1.25 13.85 -7.60
C PHE A 111 0.62 14.44 -8.85
N HIS A 112 1.42 14.55 -9.92
CA HIS A 112 0.95 14.94 -11.25
C HIS A 112 1.34 13.86 -12.28
N THR A 113 0.34 13.23 -12.88
CA THR A 113 0.55 12.15 -13.87
C THR A 113 1.40 12.60 -15.06
N LYS A 114 1.33 13.89 -15.44
CA LYS A 114 2.12 14.47 -16.54
C LYS A 114 3.63 14.40 -16.25
N ASP A 115 4.02 14.76 -15.03
CA ASP A 115 5.43 14.84 -14.65
C ASP A 115 6.03 13.44 -14.56
N LEU A 116 5.28 12.50 -13.99
CA LEU A 116 5.68 11.10 -13.96
C LEU A 116 5.78 10.50 -15.37
N SER A 117 4.77 10.72 -16.24
CA SER A 117 4.77 10.21 -17.62
C SER A 117 6.00 10.67 -18.39
N ALA A 118 6.41 11.94 -18.20
CA ALA A 118 7.59 12.49 -18.85
C ALA A 118 8.89 11.82 -18.37
N GLN A 119 9.01 11.54 -17.05
CA GLN A 119 10.20 10.91 -16.50
C GLN A 119 10.41 9.47 -16.95
N ILE A 120 9.32 8.70 -17.07
CA ILE A 120 9.41 7.28 -17.45
C ILE A 120 9.21 7.03 -18.95
N GLY A 121 9.06 8.09 -19.76
CA GLY A 121 8.85 7.97 -21.21
C GLY A 121 7.53 7.29 -21.59
N SER A 122 6.52 7.35 -20.73
CA SER A 122 5.22 6.72 -20.95
C SER A 122 4.23 7.67 -21.61
N ALA A 123 3.20 7.09 -22.25
CA ALA A 123 1.99 7.84 -22.61
C ALA A 123 1.31 8.36 -21.32
N ARG A 124 0.31 9.25 -21.50
CA ARG A 124 -0.45 9.78 -20.36
C ARG A 124 -0.95 8.67 -19.45
N LEU A 125 -0.61 8.79 -18.18
CA LEU A 125 -1.03 7.87 -17.12
C LEU A 125 -2.38 8.27 -16.52
N SER A 126 -3.11 7.27 -16.06
CA SER A 126 -4.33 7.38 -15.25
C SER A 126 -4.33 6.30 -14.17
N PHE A 127 -5.21 6.42 -13.17
CA PHE A 127 -5.42 5.34 -12.23
C PHE A 127 -5.94 4.11 -12.95
N ALA A 128 -5.35 2.96 -12.66
CA ALA A 128 -5.81 1.68 -13.17
C ALA A 128 -7.13 1.27 -12.49
N LYS A 129 -7.94 0.51 -13.21
CA LYS A 129 -9.23 0.02 -12.69
C LYS A 129 -9.02 -1.03 -11.60
N PRO A 130 -9.97 -1.19 -10.65
CA PRO A 130 -9.88 -2.19 -9.59
C PRO A 130 -9.64 -3.62 -10.08
N GLU A 131 -10.21 -3.98 -11.22
CA GLU A 131 -10.04 -5.31 -11.83
C GLU A 131 -8.57 -5.65 -12.15
N TYR A 132 -7.76 -4.65 -12.51
CA TYR A 132 -6.33 -4.85 -12.73
C TYR A 132 -5.53 -4.93 -11.42
N MET A 133 -5.96 -4.22 -10.37
CA MET A 133 -5.36 -4.39 -9.04
C MET A 133 -5.55 -5.82 -8.54
N GLU A 134 -6.76 -6.34 -8.68
CA GLU A 134 -7.10 -7.69 -8.26
C GLU A 134 -6.36 -8.72 -9.10
N LYS A 135 -6.34 -8.51 -10.42
CA LYS A 135 -5.69 -9.42 -11.38
C LYS A 135 -4.18 -9.55 -11.16
N PHE A 136 -3.46 -8.44 -10.99
CA PHE A 136 -2.00 -8.43 -10.95
C PHE A 136 -1.45 -8.51 -9.53
N LEU A 137 -2.13 -7.86 -8.57
CA LEU A 137 -1.60 -7.67 -7.22
C LEU A 137 -2.37 -8.46 -6.16
N ASP A 138 -3.52 -9.09 -6.50
CA ASP A 138 -4.47 -9.68 -5.55
C ASP A 138 -4.88 -8.69 -4.45
N ILE A 139 -5.07 -7.41 -4.81
CA ILE A 139 -5.36 -6.31 -3.90
C ILE A 139 -6.67 -5.64 -4.31
N THR A 140 -7.44 -5.21 -3.33
CA THR A 140 -8.65 -4.39 -3.52
C THR A 140 -8.34 -2.90 -3.29
N PRO A 141 -9.15 -1.96 -3.82
CA PRO A 141 -9.02 -0.54 -3.51
C PRO A 141 -8.95 -0.28 -2.00
N GLY A 142 -8.08 0.64 -1.58
CA GLY A 142 -7.82 0.95 -0.17
C GLY A 142 -6.68 0.16 0.47
N SER A 143 -6.21 -0.94 -0.15
CA SER A 143 -5.12 -1.76 0.38
C SER A 143 -3.92 -1.89 -0.57
N VAL A 144 -3.76 -0.96 -1.52
CA VAL A 144 -2.65 -0.99 -2.49
C VAL A 144 -1.32 -0.96 -1.76
N SER A 145 -0.46 -1.92 -2.09
CA SER A 145 0.80 -2.15 -1.39
C SER A 145 1.85 -2.71 -2.33
N VAL A 146 3.11 -2.36 -2.08
CA VAL A 146 4.27 -2.95 -2.75
C VAL A 146 4.34 -4.47 -2.55
N MET A 147 3.81 -4.98 -1.43
CA MET A 147 3.76 -6.42 -1.15
C MET A 147 2.86 -7.19 -2.12
N GLY A 148 1.95 -6.51 -2.82
CA GLY A 148 1.13 -7.12 -3.87
C GLY A 148 1.95 -7.63 -5.06
N LEU A 149 3.14 -7.09 -5.30
CA LEU A 149 4.03 -7.53 -6.39
C LEU A 149 4.43 -9.01 -6.29
N MET A 150 4.30 -9.64 -5.11
CA MET A 150 4.52 -11.10 -4.98
C MET A 150 3.55 -11.93 -5.82
N ASN A 151 2.43 -11.35 -6.25
CA ASN A 151 1.42 -12.02 -7.07
C ASN A 151 1.63 -11.78 -8.58
N ASP A 152 2.44 -10.77 -8.95
CA ASP A 152 2.78 -10.44 -10.34
C ASP A 152 3.98 -11.27 -10.82
N THR A 153 3.76 -12.56 -11.02
CA THR A 153 4.82 -13.52 -11.40
C THR A 153 5.30 -13.36 -12.86
N GLU A 154 4.59 -12.58 -13.66
CA GLU A 154 4.90 -12.32 -15.07
C GLU A 154 5.56 -10.95 -15.30
N ASP A 155 5.89 -10.20 -14.22
CA ASP A 155 6.50 -8.86 -14.28
C ASP A 155 5.72 -7.88 -15.17
N GLN A 156 4.40 -7.87 -14.99
CA GLN A 156 3.47 -7.01 -15.75
C GLN A 156 3.36 -5.60 -15.16
N VAL A 157 3.77 -5.43 -13.91
CA VAL A 157 3.67 -4.18 -13.16
C VAL A 157 5.06 -3.61 -12.88
N GLN A 158 5.40 -2.49 -13.52
CA GLN A 158 6.65 -1.78 -13.23
C GLN A 158 6.54 -0.99 -11.93
N LEU A 159 7.42 -1.28 -10.97
CA LEU A 159 7.52 -0.49 -9.75
C LEU A 159 8.26 0.81 -9.99
N LEU A 160 7.69 1.91 -9.49
CA LEU A 160 8.27 3.25 -9.47
C LEU A 160 8.39 3.70 -8.02
N ILE A 161 9.56 4.18 -7.61
CA ILE A 161 9.78 4.67 -6.23
C ILE A 161 10.32 6.09 -6.29
N ASP A 162 9.61 6.99 -5.61
CA ASP A 162 10.06 8.37 -5.44
C ASP A 162 11.32 8.44 -4.56
N GLU A 163 12.23 9.37 -4.87
CA GLU A 163 13.53 9.48 -4.19
C GLU A 163 13.40 9.74 -2.68
N ASP A 164 12.34 10.43 -2.22
CA ASP A 164 12.15 10.70 -0.80
C ASP A 164 11.76 9.44 -0.03
N VAL A 165 11.01 8.52 -0.65
CA VAL A 165 10.71 7.21 -0.08
C VAL A 165 12.00 6.40 0.12
N LEU A 166 12.90 6.43 -0.85
CA LEU A 166 14.19 5.73 -0.77
C LEU A 166 15.13 6.31 0.29
N SER A 167 14.94 7.56 0.68
CA SER A 167 15.77 8.23 1.70
C SER A 167 15.35 7.90 3.14
N GLY A 168 14.15 7.37 3.35
CA GLY A 168 13.64 6.95 4.67
C GLY A 168 14.33 5.68 5.17
N GLU A 169 14.64 5.61 6.46
CA GLU A 169 15.23 4.40 7.06
C GLU A 169 14.22 3.24 7.13
N MET A 170 12.98 3.57 7.51
CA MET A 170 11.88 2.62 7.66
C MET A 170 10.77 2.95 6.67
N ILE A 171 10.15 1.93 6.12
CA ILE A 171 9.02 2.05 5.21
C ILE A 171 7.80 1.37 5.81
N GLY A 172 6.64 2.04 5.69
CA GLY A 172 5.34 1.51 6.09
C GLY A 172 4.50 1.10 4.88
N CYS A 173 3.83 -0.03 4.96
CA CYS A 173 2.88 -0.45 3.94
C CYS A 173 1.84 -1.43 4.50
N HIS A 174 0.78 -1.69 3.73
CA HIS A 174 -0.20 -2.71 4.05
C HIS A 174 0.31 -4.13 3.70
N PRO A 175 0.01 -5.16 4.49
CA PRO A 175 0.21 -6.56 4.10
C PRO A 175 -0.92 -7.04 3.18
N CYS A 176 -1.19 -6.32 2.09
CA CYS A 176 -2.25 -6.55 1.10
C CYS A 176 -3.70 -6.45 1.62
N ILE A 177 -3.89 -5.92 2.82
CA ILE A 177 -5.20 -5.65 3.44
C ILE A 177 -5.17 -4.27 4.13
N ASN A 178 -6.32 -3.63 4.29
CA ASN A 178 -6.40 -2.30 4.90
C ASN A 178 -6.78 -2.30 6.40
N THR A 179 -6.64 -3.44 7.06
CA THR A 179 -6.89 -3.60 8.51
C THR A 179 -5.62 -3.94 9.29
N SER A 180 -4.48 -3.88 8.61
CA SER A 180 -3.17 -4.02 9.21
C SER A 180 -2.16 -3.19 8.42
N SER A 181 -1.14 -2.70 9.11
CA SER A 181 0.03 -2.04 8.53
C SER A 181 1.30 -2.63 9.12
N ILE A 182 2.33 -2.74 8.29
CA ILE A 182 3.64 -3.24 8.67
C ILE A 182 4.71 -2.20 8.39
N ARG A 183 5.79 -2.23 9.16
CA ARG A 183 7.01 -1.48 8.86
C ARG A 183 8.23 -2.37 8.89
N PHE A 184 9.16 -2.08 8.03
CA PHE A 184 10.47 -2.74 7.94
C PHE A 184 11.50 -1.77 7.33
N LYS A 185 12.76 -2.16 7.31
CA LYS A 185 13.82 -1.29 6.77
C LYS A 185 13.66 -1.10 5.26
N THR A 186 13.84 0.12 4.77
CA THR A 186 13.84 0.42 3.34
C THR A 186 14.92 -0.38 2.59
N SER A 187 16.09 -0.59 3.21
CA SER A 187 17.14 -1.44 2.65
C SER A 187 16.68 -2.89 2.45
N ASP A 188 15.87 -3.45 3.36
CA ASP A 188 15.35 -4.80 3.20
C ASP A 188 14.36 -4.91 2.03
N LEU A 189 13.56 -3.86 1.77
CA LEU A 189 12.72 -3.80 0.56
C LEU A 189 13.59 -3.95 -0.70
N ILE A 190 14.62 -3.11 -0.80
CA ILE A 190 15.44 -2.99 -2.01
C ILE A 190 16.35 -4.20 -2.22
N GLU A 191 16.99 -4.68 -1.14
CA GLU A 191 18.06 -5.68 -1.23
C GLU A 191 17.55 -7.13 -1.13
N LYS A 192 16.37 -7.35 -0.54
CA LYS A 192 15.86 -8.70 -0.26
C LYS A 192 14.45 -8.94 -0.81
N ILE A 193 13.49 -8.07 -0.49
CA ILE A 193 12.08 -8.31 -0.79
C ILE A 193 11.84 -8.20 -2.30
N LEU A 194 12.23 -7.10 -2.95
CA LEU A 194 12.06 -6.93 -4.39
C LEU A 194 12.78 -8.01 -5.21
N PRO A 195 14.06 -8.36 -4.93
CA PRO A 195 14.71 -9.47 -5.60
C PRO A 195 14.01 -10.81 -5.43
N ALA A 196 13.48 -11.11 -4.24
CA ALA A 196 12.74 -12.35 -3.98
C ALA A 196 11.41 -12.42 -4.73
N MET A 197 10.80 -11.28 -5.01
CA MET A 197 9.60 -11.17 -5.84
C MET A 197 9.92 -11.06 -7.34
N HIS A 198 11.20 -11.10 -7.73
CA HIS A 198 11.69 -10.93 -9.12
C HIS A 198 11.33 -9.56 -9.73
N HIS A 199 11.18 -8.53 -8.90
CA HIS A 199 10.89 -7.17 -9.33
C HIS A 199 12.09 -6.24 -9.18
N SER A 200 12.20 -5.30 -10.13
CA SER A 200 13.08 -4.14 -10.05
C SER A 200 12.26 -2.86 -9.98
N PHE A 201 12.89 -1.73 -9.70
CA PHE A 201 12.21 -0.45 -9.67
C PHE A 201 12.91 0.61 -10.51
N ILE A 202 12.15 1.60 -10.93
CA ILE A 202 12.67 2.85 -11.51
C ILE A 202 12.56 3.93 -10.44
N LYS A 203 13.68 4.59 -10.15
CA LYS A 203 13.69 5.76 -9.28
C LYS A 203 13.11 6.95 -10.02
N VAL A 204 12.16 7.65 -9.40
CA VAL A 204 11.56 8.88 -9.92
C VAL A 204 11.74 10.02 -8.93
N LYS A 205 11.58 11.25 -9.40
CA LYS A 205 11.65 12.47 -8.61
C LYS A 205 10.39 13.29 -8.86
N LEU A 206 9.50 13.35 -7.90
CA LEU A 206 8.19 13.99 -8.01
C LEU A 206 8.04 15.17 -7.03
#